data_3bdf1476447dd8e34d16ae2c3fc94c4b
#
_entry.id   3bdf1476447dd8e34d16ae2c3fc94c4b
#
_cell.length_a   1.000
_cell.length_b   1.000
_cell.length_c   1.000
_cell.angle_alpha   90.00
_cell.angle_beta   90.00
_cell.angle_gamma   90.00
#
_symmetry.space_group_name_H-M   'P 1'
#
loop_
_entity.id
_entity.type
_entity.pdbx_description
1 polymer ?
#
loop_
_entity_poly.entity_id
_entity_poly.type
_entity_poly.pdbx_seq_one_letter_code
_entity_poly.pdbx_strand_id
1 'polypeptide(L)'
;MREEHRTPVDVLLLLVRDERILLTLRAGDIYGSGWWALPSGRIEPNEDVVSAAVRELDEELGLTVAARDVTFAGVTHALPPDSEARLGFGFAVRRWQGEPTIREPDVCAGLCWRSPTDLPDRTLPYTREIVRLHLTGEAFSRPGWPDR
;
A
#
# COMPACT_ATOMS: atom_id res chain seq x y z
N MET A 1 12.06 24.08 -23.99
CA MET A 1 11.97 22.67 -23.61
C MET A 1 10.96 22.52 -22.48
N ARG A 2 10.05 21.58 -22.61
CA ARG A 2 9.06 21.32 -21.57
C ARG A 2 9.71 20.55 -20.41
N GLU A 3 9.50 21.01 -19.20
CA GLU A 3 9.86 20.24 -18.02
C GLU A 3 8.91 19.04 -17.90
N GLU A 4 9.47 17.87 -17.69
CA GLU A 4 8.70 16.63 -17.56
C GLU A 4 8.06 16.54 -16.18
N HIS A 5 6.73 16.40 -16.15
CA HIS A 5 6.01 16.21 -14.90
C HIS A 5 6.21 14.79 -14.40
N ARG A 6 6.51 14.65 -13.09
CA ARG A 6 6.71 13.35 -12.46
C ARG A 6 5.75 13.17 -11.29
N THR A 7 4.97 12.11 -11.34
CA THR A 7 4.06 11.72 -10.26
C THR A 7 4.64 10.51 -9.54
N PRO A 8 4.74 10.54 -8.21
CA PRO A 8 5.16 9.35 -7.46
C PRO A 8 4.19 8.19 -7.69
N VAL A 9 4.75 7.01 -7.89
CA VAL A 9 3.99 5.76 -8.02
C VAL A 9 4.32 4.88 -6.83
N ASP A 10 3.28 4.46 -6.12
CA ASP A 10 3.38 3.60 -4.94
C ASP A 10 2.74 2.24 -5.22
N VAL A 11 3.21 1.24 -4.49
CA VAL A 11 2.51 -0.05 -4.38
C VAL A 11 2.01 -0.19 -2.95
N LEU A 12 0.77 -0.67 -2.80
CA LEU A 12 0.14 -0.93 -1.50
C LEU A 12 -0.32 -2.39 -1.51
N LEU A 13 0.10 -3.14 -0.49
CA LEU A 13 -0.01 -4.60 -0.51
C LEU A 13 -1.05 -5.08 0.49
N LEU A 14 -2.02 -5.85 -0.02
CA LEU A 14 -3.03 -6.51 0.80
C LEU A 14 -2.60 -7.98 0.98
N LEU A 15 -1.88 -8.26 2.07
CA LEU A 15 -1.64 -9.65 2.47
C LEU A 15 -2.95 -10.17 3.04
N VAL A 16 -3.51 -11.21 2.44
CA VAL A 16 -4.82 -11.76 2.83
C VAL A 16 -4.62 -13.15 3.43
N ARG A 17 -5.06 -13.33 4.69
CA ARG A 17 -5.05 -14.59 5.41
C ARG A 17 -6.30 -14.68 6.28
N ASP A 18 -7.07 -15.75 6.15
CA ASP A 18 -8.29 -15.97 6.94
C ASP A 18 -9.26 -14.77 6.85
N GLU A 19 -9.45 -14.23 5.65
CA GLU A 19 -10.32 -13.07 5.36
C GLU A 19 -9.90 -11.79 6.07
N ARG A 20 -8.65 -11.72 6.55
CA ARG A 20 -8.06 -10.54 7.18
C ARG A 20 -6.90 -10.02 6.36
N ILE A 21 -6.61 -8.75 6.55
CA ILE A 21 -5.47 -8.08 5.90
C ILE A 21 -4.48 -7.62 6.96
N LEU A 22 -3.20 -7.58 6.59
CA LEU A 22 -2.14 -7.12 7.48
C LEU A 22 -1.99 -5.61 7.38
N LEU A 23 -2.02 -4.94 8.52
CA LEU A 23 -1.72 -3.51 8.63
C LEU A 23 -0.43 -3.32 9.41
N THR A 24 0.29 -2.26 9.05
CA THR A 24 1.53 -1.83 9.72
C THR A 24 1.27 -0.52 10.45
N LEU A 25 1.81 -0.39 11.66
CA LEU A 25 1.75 0.86 12.41
C LEU A 25 2.98 1.71 12.06
N ARG A 26 2.74 2.81 11.38
CA ARG A 26 3.81 3.72 10.96
C ARG A 26 4.41 4.42 12.17
N ALA A 27 5.72 4.60 12.17
CA ALA A 27 6.46 5.16 13.32
C ALA A 27 7.64 5.99 12.85
N GLY A 28 8.25 6.71 13.77
CA GLY A 28 9.42 7.51 13.50
C GLY A 28 9.11 8.82 12.78
N ASP A 29 10.13 9.40 12.17
CA ASP A 29 10.04 10.70 11.50
C ASP A 29 9.63 10.52 10.03
N ILE A 30 8.41 10.02 9.83
CA ILE A 30 7.82 9.82 8.50
C ILE A 30 6.38 10.32 8.51
N TYR A 31 5.83 10.56 7.31
CA TYR A 31 4.42 10.88 7.14
C TYR A 31 3.54 9.77 7.72
N GLY A 32 2.50 10.17 8.43
CA GLY A 32 1.54 9.22 8.98
C GLY A 32 2.03 8.44 10.19
N SER A 33 3.09 8.88 10.87
CA SER A 33 3.57 8.25 12.10
C SER A 33 2.43 8.14 13.13
N GLY A 34 2.25 6.96 13.72
CA GLY A 34 1.15 6.66 14.63
C GLY A 34 -0.14 6.25 13.94
N TRP A 35 -0.15 6.15 12.61
CA TRP A 35 -1.29 5.70 11.82
C TRP A 35 -1.05 4.32 11.24
N TRP A 36 -2.15 3.58 11.04
CA TRP A 36 -2.12 2.28 10.40
C TRP A 36 -2.19 2.42 8.88
N ALA A 37 -1.45 1.56 8.20
CA ALA A 37 -1.38 1.55 6.74
C ALA A 37 -1.15 0.14 6.22
N LEU A 38 -1.46 -0.08 4.94
CA LEU A 38 -0.97 -1.28 4.26
C LEU A 38 0.55 -1.21 4.12
N PRO A 39 1.24 -2.36 4.11
CA PRO A 39 2.62 -2.39 3.65
C PRO A 39 2.70 -1.71 2.29
N SER A 40 3.66 -0.83 2.11
CA SER A 40 3.72 0.00 0.90
C SER A 40 5.12 0.51 0.64
N GLY A 41 5.34 0.98 -0.57
CA GLY A 41 6.58 1.63 -0.93
C GLY A 41 6.50 2.26 -2.30
N ARG A 42 7.45 3.13 -2.59
CA ARG A 42 7.58 3.77 -3.89
C ARG A 42 8.34 2.86 -4.84
N ILE A 43 7.93 2.83 -6.10
CA ILE A 43 8.72 2.14 -7.12
C ILE A 43 10.06 2.86 -7.34
N GLU A 44 11.07 2.09 -7.72
CA GLU A 44 12.39 2.59 -8.07
C GLU A 44 12.50 2.83 -9.58
N PRO A 45 13.50 3.60 -10.04
CA PRO A 45 13.71 3.79 -11.48
C PRO A 45 13.88 2.46 -12.19
N ASN A 46 13.18 2.30 -13.32
CA ASN A 46 13.21 1.10 -14.16
C ASN A 46 12.69 -0.18 -13.47
N GLU A 47 11.89 -0.02 -12.42
CA GLU A 47 11.23 -1.11 -11.72
C GLU A 47 9.74 -1.11 -12.06
N ASP A 48 9.20 -2.27 -12.44
CA ASP A 48 7.76 -2.40 -12.61
C ASP A 48 7.05 -2.56 -11.27
N VAL A 49 5.74 -2.34 -11.27
CA VAL A 49 4.95 -2.34 -10.01
C VAL A 49 4.87 -3.72 -9.35
N VAL A 50 4.91 -4.81 -10.11
CA VAL A 50 4.89 -6.17 -9.52
C VAL A 50 6.22 -6.47 -8.84
N SER A 51 7.34 -6.14 -9.49
CA SER A 51 8.68 -6.29 -8.90
C SER A 51 8.83 -5.44 -7.65
N ALA A 52 8.28 -4.22 -7.66
CA ALA A 52 8.26 -3.35 -6.48
C ALA A 52 7.49 -3.99 -5.32
N ALA A 53 6.32 -4.59 -5.60
CA ALA A 53 5.54 -5.29 -4.58
C ALA A 53 6.33 -6.43 -3.93
N VAL A 54 6.98 -7.25 -4.74
CA VAL A 54 7.80 -8.37 -4.25
C VAL A 54 8.96 -7.85 -3.39
N ARG A 55 9.66 -6.82 -3.86
CA ARG A 55 10.78 -6.21 -3.14
C ARG A 55 10.35 -5.61 -1.80
N GLU A 56 9.27 -4.83 -1.79
CA GLU A 56 8.78 -4.17 -0.57
C GLU A 56 8.36 -5.17 0.50
N LEU A 57 7.70 -6.29 0.12
CA LEU A 57 7.30 -7.31 1.08
C LEU A 57 8.50 -8.01 1.70
N ASP A 58 9.59 -8.18 0.95
CA ASP A 58 10.84 -8.70 1.50
C ASP A 58 11.51 -7.69 2.43
N GLU A 59 11.68 -6.45 1.98
CA GLU A 59 12.36 -5.41 2.76
C GLU A 59 11.63 -5.05 4.05
N GLU A 60 10.31 -4.89 3.99
CA GLU A 60 9.54 -4.46 5.15
C GLU A 60 9.19 -5.60 6.12
N LEU A 61 8.87 -6.79 5.60
CA LEU A 61 8.28 -7.86 6.39
C LEU A 61 9.03 -9.19 6.33
N GLY A 62 10.06 -9.30 5.52
CA GLY A 62 10.84 -10.53 5.39
C GLY A 62 10.13 -11.64 4.65
N LEU A 63 9.18 -11.32 3.79
CA LEU A 63 8.39 -12.31 3.07
C LEU A 63 8.94 -12.54 1.67
N THR A 64 8.93 -13.80 1.25
CA THR A 64 9.26 -14.20 -0.12
C THR A 64 7.96 -14.43 -0.88
N VAL A 65 7.73 -13.65 -1.93
CA VAL A 65 6.52 -13.70 -2.75
C VAL A 65 6.90 -13.90 -4.20
N ALA A 66 6.25 -14.87 -4.85
CA ALA A 66 6.43 -15.05 -6.29
C ALA A 66 5.59 -14.02 -7.07
N ALA A 67 6.13 -13.52 -8.18
CA ALA A 67 5.43 -12.52 -9.00
C ALA A 67 4.02 -13.01 -9.43
N ARG A 68 3.87 -14.30 -9.74
CA ARG A 68 2.59 -14.89 -10.14
C ARG A 68 1.52 -14.83 -9.03
N ASP A 69 1.93 -14.66 -7.78
CA ASP A 69 1.02 -14.57 -6.62
C ASP A 69 0.63 -13.14 -6.27
N VAL A 70 1.09 -12.17 -7.05
CA VAL A 70 0.73 -10.75 -6.91
C VAL A 70 -0.43 -10.46 -7.83
N THR A 71 -1.62 -10.20 -7.26
CA THR A 71 -2.87 -10.02 -8.01
C THR A 71 -3.33 -8.57 -7.94
N PHE A 72 -3.66 -7.97 -9.08
CA PHE A 72 -4.14 -6.59 -9.12
C PHE A 72 -5.44 -6.42 -8.33
N ALA A 73 -5.49 -5.41 -7.46
CA ALA A 73 -6.65 -5.12 -6.60
C ALA A 73 -7.25 -3.73 -6.85
N GLY A 74 -6.63 -2.93 -7.68
CA GLY A 74 -7.13 -1.60 -8.02
C GLY A 74 -6.02 -0.56 -8.06
N VAL A 75 -6.30 0.57 -8.70
CA VAL A 75 -5.38 1.70 -8.77
C VAL A 75 -6.13 2.98 -8.38
N THR A 76 -5.50 3.78 -7.54
CA THR A 76 -6.05 5.08 -7.13
C THR A 76 -5.11 6.21 -7.52
N HIS A 77 -5.67 7.23 -8.17
CA HIS A 77 -4.96 8.47 -8.47
C HIS A 77 -5.43 9.51 -7.44
N ALA A 78 -4.72 9.61 -6.34
CA ALA A 78 -5.13 10.41 -5.19
C ALA A 78 -4.50 11.81 -5.24
N LEU A 79 -5.29 12.82 -4.88
CA LEU A 79 -4.79 14.17 -4.60
C LEU A 79 -5.05 14.47 -3.12
N PRO A 80 -4.08 14.17 -2.23
CA PRO A 80 -4.25 14.47 -0.80
C PRO A 80 -4.30 15.98 -0.55
N PRO A 81 -4.98 16.43 0.53
CA PRO A 81 -4.94 17.85 0.92
C PRO A 81 -3.49 18.30 1.15
N ASP A 82 -3.14 19.46 0.62
CA ASP A 82 -1.83 20.09 0.82
C ASP A 82 -0.63 19.22 0.45
N SER A 83 -0.82 18.31 -0.51
CA SER A 83 0.22 17.39 -0.96
C SER A 83 0.15 17.17 -2.46
N GLU A 84 1.20 16.58 -3.02
CA GLU A 84 1.25 16.20 -4.42
C GLU A 84 0.32 15.02 -4.71
N ALA A 85 -0.19 14.98 -5.93
CA ALA A 85 -0.91 13.81 -6.43
C ALA A 85 0.01 12.59 -6.44
N ARG A 86 -0.57 11.43 -6.14
CA ARG A 86 0.12 10.15 -6.11
C ARG A 86 -0.69 9.10 -6.85
N LEU A 87 -0.01 8.13 -7.43
CA LEU A 87 -0.64 7.00 -8.08
C LEU A 87 -0.33 5.74 -7.28
N GLY A 88 -1.35 5.09 -6.73
CA GLY A 88 -1.20 3.92 -5.88
C GLY A 88 -1.77 2.67 -6.54
N PHE A 89 -0.91 1.66 -6.75
CA PHE A 89 -1.32 0.34 -7.23
C PHE A 89 -1.54 -0.58 -6.04
N GLY A 90 -2.76 -1.05 -5.88
CA GLY A 90 -3.10 -2.06 -4.88
C GLY A 90 -2.94 -3.46 -5.45
N PHE A 91 -2.25 -4.31 -4.70
CA PHE A 91 -2.11 -5.73 -5.04
C PHE A 91 -2.50 -6.59 -3.86
N ALA A 92 -3.25 -7.66 -4.12
CA ALA A 92 -3.56 -8.68 -3.13
C ALA A 92 -2.60 -9.85 -3.26
N VAL A 93 -2.15 -10.37 -2.13
CA VAL A 93 -1.24 -11.52 -2.07
C VAL A 93 -1.80 -12.51 -1.05
N ARG A 94 -2.05 -13.74 -1.50
CA ARG A 94 -2.61 -14.81 -0.67
C ARG A 94 -1.65 -15.95 -0.41
N ARG A 95 -0.50 -15.96 -1.10
CA ARG A 95 0.54 -16.99 -0.95
C ARG A 95 1.88 -16.34 -0.80
N TRP A 96 2.61 -16.74 0.23
CA TRP A 96 3.96 -16.26 0.50
C TRP A 96 4.70 -17.26 1.38
N GLN A 97 6.02 -17.11 1.47
CA GLN A 97 6.86 -17.87 2.37
C GLN A 97 7.32 -16.98 3.51
N GLY A 98 7.30 -17.50 4.72
CA GLY A 98 7.71 -16.80 5.93
C GLY A 98 6.53 -16.24 6.71
N GLU A 99 6.81 -15.79 7.93
CA GLU A 99 5.85 -15.06 8.76
C GLU A 99 6.21 -13.59 8.76
N PRO A 100 5.21 -12.69 8.63
CA PRO A 100 5.48 -11.25 8.66
C PRO A 100 6.20 -10.85 9.95
N THR A 101 7.33 -10.18 9.79
CA THR A 101 8.12 -9.64 10.90
C THR A 101 8.48 -8.20 10.59
N ILE A 102 8.61 -7.37 11.63
CA ILE A 102 9.05 -6.00 11.44
C ILE A 102 10.56 -6.01 11.18
N ARG A 103 10.95 -5.61 9.98
CA ARG A 103 12.38 -5.54 9.58
C ARG A 103 12.94 -4.13 9.65
N GLU A 104 12.06 -3.12 9.68
CA GLU A 104 12.44 -1.71 9.75
C GLU A 104 11.79 -1.07 10.99
N PRO A 105 12.28 -1.39 12.21
CA PRO A 105 11.63 -0.94 13.44
C PRO A 105 11.65 0.59 13.62
N ASP A 106 12.54 1.29 12.93
CA ASP A 106 12.58 2.76 12.97
C ASP A 106 11.33 3.39 12.36
N VAL A 107 10.67 2.71 11.43
CA VAL A 107 9.50 3.24 10.70
C VAL A 107 8.25 2.39 10.83
N CYS A 108 8.33 1.25 11.52
CA CYS A 108 7.20 0.36 11.76
C CYS A 108 7.23 -0.14 13.21
N ALA A 109 6.23 0.23 13.99
CA ALA A 109 6.15 -0.08 15.42
C ALA A 109 5.20 -1.24 15.73
N GLY A 110 4.43 -1.74 14.77
CA GLY A 110 3.48 -2.80 15.04
C GLY A 110 2.88 -3.40 13.77
N LEU A 111 2.34 -4.60 13.93
CA LEU A 111 1.59 -5.31 12.90
C LEU A 111 0.27 -5.75 13.49
N CYS A 112 -0.81 -5.72 12.70
CA CYS A 112 -2.06 -6.33 13.12
C CYS A 112 -2.82 -6.88 11.92
N TRP A 113 -3.51 -8.01 12.15
CA TRP A 113 -4.46 -8.58 11.20
C TRP A 113 -5.85 -8.05 11.52
N ARG A 114 -6.50 -7.45 10.52
CA ARG A 114 -7.84 -6.86 10.69
C ARG A 114 -8.76 -7.26 9.57
N SER A 115 -10.04 -7.36 9.87
CA SER A 115 -11.05 -7.44 8.83
C SER A 115 -10.98 -6.18 7.95
N PRO A 116 -11.01 -6.29 6.62
CA PRO A 116 -11.01 -5.12 5.75
C PRO A 116 -12.26 -4.24 5.91
N THR A 117 -13.32 -4.76 6.55
CA THR A 117 -14.53 -4.00 6.85
C THR A 117 -14.51 -3.34 8.23
N ASP A 118 -13.47 -3.58 9.02
CA ASP A 118 -13.33 -3.04 10.39
C ASP A 118 -11.90 -2.54 10.60
N LEU A 119 -11.54 -1.47 9.91
CA LEU A 119 -10.21 -0.87 10.01
C LEU A 119 -10.10 0.00 11.26
N PRO A 120 -8.90 0.13 11.86
CA PRO A 120 -8.68 1.06 12.95
C PRO A 120 -9.07 2.49 12.57
N ASP A 121 -9.53 3.28 13.55
CA ASP A 121 -9.90 4.68 13.31
C ASP A 121 -8.75 5.47 12.67
N ARG A 122 -7.53 5.24 13.15
CA ARG A 122 -6.33 5.90 12.63
C ARG A 122 -5.70 5.11 11.49
N THR A 123 -6.47 4.85 10.47
CA THR A 123 -5.99 4.24 9.23
C THR A 123 -5.87 5.34 8.17
N LEU A 124 -4.74 5.38 7.48
CA LEU A 124 -4.49 6.39 6.45
C LEU A 124 -5.55 6.35 5.35
N PRO A 125 -6.02 7.50 4.87
CA PRO A 125 -7.02 7.56 3.79
C PRO A 125 -6.59 6.83 2.53
N TYR A 126 -5.31 6.88 2.18
CA TYR A 126 -4.75 6.18 1.02
C TYR A 126 -4.93 4.66 1.14
N THR A 127 -4.66 4.13 2.33
CA THR A 127 -4.89 2.71 2.65
C THR A 127 -6.38 2.38 2.56
N ARG A 128 -7.25 3.20 3.16
CA ARG A 128 -8.71 2.98 3.11
C ARG A 128 -9.22 2.89 1.69
N GLU A 129 -8.68 3.71 0.80
CA GLU A 129 -9.11 3.74 -0.59
C GLU A 129 -8.76 2.44 -1.32
N ILE A 130 -7.55 1.92 -1.15
CA ILE A 130 -7.15 0.65 -1.75
C ILE A 130 -7.97 -0.51 -1.17
N VAL A 131 -8.23 -0.52 0.13
CA VAL A 131 -9.08 -1.54 0.77
C VAL A 131 -10.50 -1.47 0.19
N ARG A 132 -11.03 -0.28 -0.02
CA ARG A 132 -12.36 -0.10 -0.63
C ARG A 132 -12.41 -0.67 -2.04
N LEU A 133 -11.42 -0.39 -2.87
CA LEU A 133 -11.35 -0.96 -4.23
C LEU A 133 -11.29 -2.48 -4.20
N HIS A 134 -10.50 -3.03 -3.28
CA HIS A 134 -10.41 -4.48 -3.10
C HIS A 134 -11.78 -5.09 -2.73
N LEU A 135 -12.52 -4.44 -1.83
CA LEU A 135 -13.83 -4.93 -1.38
C LEU A 135 -14.92 -4.80 -2.44
N THR A 136 -14.92 -3.71 -3.20
CA THR A 136 -15.98 -3.43 -4.18
C THR A 136 -15.71 -4.05 -5.54
N GLY A 137 -14.47 -4.40 -5.83
CA GLY A 137 -14.06 -4.86 -7.15
C GLY A 137 -13.94 -3.74 -8.19
N GLU A 138 -14.08 -2.47 -7.78
CA GLU A 138 -13.80 -1.34 -8.65
C GLU A 138 -12.31 -1.31 -8.99
N ALA A 139 -11.98 -1.02 -10.24
CA ALA A 139 -10.59 -1.05 -10.71
C ALA A 139 -9.85 0.26 -10.45
N PHE A 140 -10.58 1.38 -10.33
CA PHE A 140 -9.98 2.71 -10.35
C PHE A 140 -10.76 3.69 -9.48
N SER A 141 -10.03 4.63 -8.89
CA SER A 141 -10.61 5.80 -8.22
C SER A 141 -9.68 7.01 -8.33
N ARG A 142 -10.23 8.19 -8.08
CA ARG A 142 -9.46 9.45 -8.10
C ARG A 142 -9.93 10.39 -6.99
N PRO A 143 -9.68 10.05 -5.73
CA PRO A 143 -10.14 10.86 -4.60
C PRO A 143 -9.35 12.18 -4.49
N GLY A 144 -10.02 13.22 -4.02
CA GLY A 144 -9.42 14.53 -3.75
C GLY A 144 -9.37 15.48 -4.93
N TRP A 145 -9.64 15.01 -6.13
CA TRP A 145 -9.68 15.88 -7.31
C TRP A 145 -11.00 16.63 -7.39
N PRO A 146 -10.98 17.92 -7.80
CA PRO A 146 -12.22 18.65 -7.98
C PRO A 146 -13.00 18.14 -9.18
N ASP A 147 -14.32 18.17 -9.06
CA ASP A 147 -15.19 17.89 -10.18
C ASP A 147 -15.12 19.03 -11.21
N ARG A 148 -15.15 18.69 -12.48
CA ARG A 148 -15.12 19.65 -13.58
C ARG A 148 -16.35 19.52 -14.47
#